data_99eaf62c532075a92cc9a9525287b939
#
_entry.id   99eaf62c532075a92cc9a9525287b939
#
_cell.length_a   1.000
_cell.length_b   1.000
_cell.length_c   1.000
_cell.angle_alpha   90.00
_cell.angle_beta   90.00
_cell.angle_gamma   90.00
#
_symmetry.space_group_name_H-M   'P 1'
#
loop_
_entity.id
_entity.type
_entity.pdbx_description
1 polymer ?
#
loop_
_entity_poly.entity_id
_entity_poly.type
_entity_poly.pdbx_seq_one_letter_code
_entity_poly.pdbx_strand_id
1 'polypeptide(L)'
;MSLPIIVDCDPGNGIPGANVDDALALLYALRHAKLDCRAVWTVFGNTPSETGAKCAREIVDCAAVTRQAPPHIQQGSTRPLQASTQRWDQQREGYASSPEGVSAWGDERLVPVAGDGNSSIDEAVAKKLFRDVTDAASVAAVRSASQKVTIVAIGPLTNIARLLTAHPECRELVEQIVLMGGCFGFGDLVDTNFAVDPKAAQIVFDSAIPLTVVPLDTTRTTHMSQERWECILKACTDKDLAEALRQWINPWLAFSQQTRPVDGMWVHDLVTLFALTNPKLVTVEDALCAVDEAGKLMRRSDGRLASVVTAVDNEGLLGALERVIAGRN
;
A
#
# COMPACT_ATOMS: atom_id res chain seq x y z
N MET A 1 -1.02 23.86 2.18
CA MET A 1 -0.62 23.29 0.88
C MET A 1 -0.71 21.79 0.98
N SER A 2 -1.17 21.12 -0.08
CA SER A 2 -1.24 19.64 -0.12
C SER A 2 0.13 19.05 -0.44
N LEU A 3 0.47 17.94 0.21
CA LEU A 3 1.71 17.19 0.02
C LEU A 3 1.61 16.38 -1.29
N PRO A 4 2.50 16.59 -2.27
CA PRO A 4 2.54 15.76 -3.47
C PRO A 4 3.03 14.36 -3.13
N ILE A 5 2.23 13.35 -3.50
CA ILE A 5 2.54 11.95 -3.24
C ILE A 5 2.40 11.10 -4.49
N ILE A 6 3.14 10.01 -4.53
CA ILE A 6 2.96 8.86 -5.42
C ILE A 6 2.63 7.66 -4.52
N VAL A 7 1.61 6.89 -4.86
CA VAL A 7 1.24 5.68 -4.12
C VAL A 7 1.64 4.46 -4.95
N ASP A 8 2.46 3.56 -4.36
CA ASP A 8 2.86 2.27 -4.93
C ASP A 8 2.15 1.15 -4.16
N CYS A 9 1.25 0.41 -4.81
CA CYS A 9 0.25 -0.46 -4.18
C CYS A 9 -0.03 -1.73 -5.00
N ASP A 10 -0.70 -2.71 -4.38
CA ASP A 10 -1.11 -3.97 -5.02
C ASP A 10 -2.60 -4.32 -4.76
N PRO A 11 -3.55 -3.40 -5.07
CA PRO A 11 -4.93 -3.46 -4.62
C PRO A 11 -5.68 -4.69 -5.13
N GLY A 12 -6.57 -5.24 -4.28
CA GLY A 12 -7.32 -6.46 -4.53
C GLY A 12 -8.84 -6.32 -4.68
N ASN A 13 -9.46 -5.18 -4.35
CA ASN A 13 -10.87 -4.81 -4.57
C ASN A 13 -11.89 -5.97 -4.51
N GLY A 14 -11.87 -6.80 -3.46
CA GLY A 14 -12.79 -7.94 -3.31
C GLY A 14 -12.43 -9.17 -4.17
N ILE A 15 -11.30 -9.16 -4.85
CA ILE A 15 -10.79 -10.33 -5.58
C ILE A 15 -10.55 -11.48 -4.58
N PRO A 16 -11.00 -12.71 -4.92
CA PRO A 16 -10.86 -13.86 -4.04
C PRO A 16 -9.40 -14.11 -3.62
N GLY A 17 -9.19 -14.21 -2.30
CA GLY A 17 -7.89 -14.46 -1.69
C GLY A 17 -6.96 -13.26 -1.59
N ALA A 18 -7.31 -12.10 -2.16
CA ALA A 18 -6.52 -10.88 -2.09
C ALA A 18 -6.89 -10.02 -0.87
N ASN A 19 -5.91 -9.42 -0.20
CA ASN A 19 -6.15 -8.38 0.80
C ASN A 19 -6.69 -7.10 0.11
N VAL A 20 -7.38 -6.27 0.86
CA VAL A 20 -8.19 -5.17 0.29
C VAL A 20 -7.94 -3.82 0.95
N ASP A 21 -7.08 -3.73 1.95
CA ASP A 21 -6.85 -2.49 2.68
C ASP A 21 -6.10 -1.42 1.86
N ASP A 22 -5.39 -1.82 0.79
CA ASP A 22 -4.92 -0.90 -0.27
C ASP A 22 -6.04 0.01 -0.79
N ALA A 23 -7.27 -0.54 -0.98
CA ALA A 23 -8.39 0.24 -1.49
C ALA A 23 -8.78 1.37 -0.53
N LEU A 24 -8.75 1.11 0.78
CA LEU A 24 -9.01 2.12 1.81
C LEU A 24 -7.91 3.17 1.86
N ALA A 25 -6.65 2.72 1.78
CA ALA A 25 -5.49 3.61 1.76
C ALA A 25 -5.50 4.50 0.50
N LEU A 26 -5.71 3.92 -0.68
CA LEU A 26 -5.75 4.69 -1.93
C LEU A 26 -6.93 5.67 -1.96
N LEU A 27 -8.12 5.27 -1.52
CA LEU A 27 -9.27 6.17 -1.40
C LEU A 27 -8.97 7.35 -0.45
N TYR A 28 -8.30 7.06 0.67
CA TYR A 28 -7.84 8.09 1.61
C TYR A 28 -6.84 9.05 0.95
N ALA A 29 -5.85 8.53 0.23
CA ALA A 29 -4.87 9.34 -0.50
C ALA A 29 -5.52 10.29 -1.51
N LEU A 30 -6.53 9.80 -2.23
CA LEU A 30 -7.25 10.56 -3.27
C LEU A 30 -8.15 11.65 -2.70
N ARG A 31 -8.82 11.38 -1.58
CA ARG A 31 -9.87 12.29 -1.05
C ARG A 31 -9.40 13.20 0.07
N HIS A 32 -8.27 12.91 0.74
CA HIS A 32 -7.79 13.69 1.88
C HIS A 32 -7.19 15.03 1.45
N ALA A 33 -7.66 16.15 2.03
CA ALA A 33 -7.33 17.52 1.60
C ALA A 33 -5.84 17.90 1.71
N LYS A 34 -5.09 17.24 2.61
CA LYS A 34 -3.65 17.48 2.77
C LYS A 34 -2.77 16.76 1.75
N LEU A 35 -3.34 15.84 0.96
CA LEU A 35 -2.61 15.01 0.01
C LEU A 35 -2.91 15.43 -1.43
N ASP A 36 -1.92 15.33 -2.30
CA ASP A 36 -2.01 15.56 -3.74
C ASP A 36 -1.44 14.32 -4.44
N CYS A 37 -2.30 13.32 -4.65
CA CYS A 37 -1.91 12.07 -5.29
C CYS A 37 -1.68 12.31 -6.80
N ARG A 38 -0.41 12.27 -7.22
CA ARG A 38 0.01 12.59 -8.59
C ARG A 38 0.08 11.35 -9.49
N ALA A 39 0.46 10.22 -8.92
CA ALA A 39 0.48 8.96 -9.63
C ALA A 39 0.13 7.80 -8.67
N VAL A 40 -0.41 6.74 -9.26
CA VAL A 40 -0.62 5.43 -8.62
C VAL A 40 0.16 4.41 -9.44
N TRP A 41 1.11 3.77 -8.79
CA TRP A 41 1.84 2.66 -9.37
C TRP A 41 1.26 1.36 -8.84
N THR A 42 1.20 0.34 -9.69
CA THR A 42 0.79 -0.98 -9.23
C THR A 42 1.92 -1.98 -9.36
N VAL A 43 2.05 -2.84 -8.38
CA VAL A 43 3.04 -3.91 -8.32
C VAL A 43 2.29 -5.24 -8.13
N PHE A 44 2.92 -6.36 -8.47
CA PHE A 44 2.40 -7.67 -8.09
C PHE A 44 2.45 -7.85 -6.57
N GLY A 45 1.56 -8.65 -6.01
CA GLY A 45 1.47 -8.94 -4.57
C GLY A 45 0.12 -9.54 -4.23
N ASN A 46 -0.79 -8.76 -3.63
CA ASN A 46 -2.19 -9.16 -3.41
C ASN A 46 -2.88 -9.60 -4.71
N THR A 47 -2.50 -8.97 -5.84
CA THR A 47 -2.93 -9.35 -7.20
C THR A 47 -1.78 -9.22 -8.19
N PRO A 48 -1.88 -9.78 -9.42
CA PRO A 48 -1.00 -9.40 -10.52
C PRO A 48 -1.08 -7.91 -10.80
N SER A 49 0.05 -7.27 -11.15
CA SER A 49 0.13 -5.81 -11.32
C SER A 49 -0.86 -5.26 -12.36
N GLU A 50 -1.20 -6.03 -13.40
CA GLU A 50 -2.24 -5.66 -14.38
C GLU A 50 -3.62 -5.63 -13.74
N THR A 51 -3.94 -6.61 -12.92
CA THR A 51 -5.20 -6.67 -12.16
C THR A 51 -5.25 -5.53 -11.16
N GLY A 52 -4.17 -5.29 -10.41
CA GLY A 52 -4.04 -4.14 -9.51
C GLY A 52 -4.27 -2.80 -10.22
N ALA A 53 -3.79 -2.66 -11.48
CA ALA A 53 -4.03 -1.43 -12.25
C ALA A 53 -5.52 -1.24 -12.63
N LYS A 54 -6.27 -2.32 -12.83
CA LYS A 54 -7.73 -2.26 -13.03
C LYS A 54 -8.43 -1.86 -11.73
N CYS A 55 -8.06 -2.49 -10.60
CA CYS A 55 -8.55 -2.14 -9.27
C CYS A 55 -8.27 -0.68 -8.90
N ALA A 56 -7.03 -0.21 -9.15
CA ALA A 56 -6.67 1.19 -8.89
C ALA A 56 -7.52 2.17 -9.72
N ARG A 57 -7.83 1.82 -10.98
CA ARG A 57 -8.71 2.64 -11.84
C ARG A 57 -10.11 2.72 -11.28
N GLU A 58 -10.70 1.60 -10.88
CA GLU A 58 -12.02 1.56 -10.25
C GLU A 58 -12.07 2.45 -8.99
N ILE A 59 -11.02 2.39 -8.13
CA ILE A 59 -10.93 3.24 -6.94
C ILE A 59 -10.86 4.72 -7.32
N VAL A 60 -10.04 5.08 -8.32
CA VAL A 60 -9.90 6.47 -8.80
C VAL A 60 -11.21 7.00 -9.35
N ASP A 61 -11.91 6.18 -10.16
CA ASP A 61 -13.20 6.54 -10.75
C ASP A 61 -14.28 6.73 -9.67
N CYS A 62 -14.34 5.83 -8.68
CA CYS A 62 -15.27 5.93 -7.55
C CYS A 62 -14.92 7.06 -6.56
N ALA A 63 -13.64 7.44 -6.45
CA ALA A 63 -13.23 8.51 -5.54
C ALA A 63 -13.86 9.88 -5.91
N ALA A 64 -14.30 10.07 -7.15
CA ALA A 64 -14.98 11.27 -7.64
C ALA A 64 -14.32 12.58 -7.21
N VAL A 65 -12.97 12.65 -7.29
CA VAL A 65 -12.21 13.82 -6.81
C VAL A 65 -12.32 14.95 -7.82
N THR A 66 -13.04 16.00 -7.43
CA THR A 66 -13.22 17.20 -8.28
C THR A 66 -12.13 18.27 -8.10
N ARG A 67 -11.28 18.11 -7.07
CA ARG A 67 -10.30 19.14 -6.68
C ARG A 67 -8.95 19.05 -7.41
N GLN A 68 -8.65 17.92 -8.02
CA GLN A 68 -7.36 17.64 -8.66
C GLN A 68 -7.59 16.89 -9.96
N ALA A 69 -6.65 16.99 -10.89
CA ALA A 69 -6.64 16.05 -12.02
C ALA A 69 -6.48 14.62 -11.47
N PRO A 70 -7.13 13.62 -12.09
CA PRO A 70 -6.95 12.24 -11.68
C PRO A 70 -5.46 11.85 -11.76
N PRO A 71 -4.95 11.01 -10.82
CA PRO A 71 -3.56 10.59 -10.85
C PRO A 71 -3.27 9.75 -12.10
N HIS A 72 -2.02 9.80 -12.56
CA HIS A 72 -1.57 8.87 -13.58
C HIS A 72 -1.49 7.46 -13.00
N ILE A 73 -2.17 6.48 -13.61
CA ILE A 73 -2.09 5.07 -13.20
C ILE A 73 -1.08 4.36 -14.07
N GLN A 74 0.01 3.88 -13.46
CA GLN A 74 1.07 3.16 -14.13
C GLN A 74 1.12 1.71 -13.65
N GLN A 75 0.84 0.76 -14.54
CA GLN A 75 1.18 -0.63 -14.29
C GLN A 75 2.70 -0.76 -14.14
N GLY A 76 3.14 -1.28 -13.01
CA GLY A 76 4.53 -1.52 -12.68
C GLY A 76 4.96 -2.96 -12.85
N SER A 77 5.88 -3.41 -12.01
CA SER A 77 6.55 -4.71 -12.08
C SER A 77 5.56 -5.86 -11.99
N THR A 78 5.79 -6.88 -12.81
CA THR A 78 4.96 -8.09 -12.89
C THR A 78 5.52 -9.25 -12.08
N ARG A 79 6.79 -9.14 -11.62
CA ARG A 79 7.51 -10.17 -10.86
C ARG A 79 8.61 -9.55 -9.98
N PRO A 80 9.06 -10.26 -8.94
CA PRO A 80 10.19 -9.88 -8.10
C PRO A 80 11.50 -9.75 -8.89
N LEU A 81 12.51 -9.11 -8.29
CA LEU A 81 13.84 -8.99 -8.90
C LEU A 81 14.54 -10.36 -9.03
N GLN A 82 14.43 -11.21 -8.01
CA GLN A 82 15.19 -12.48 -7.93
C GLN A 82 14.36 -13.67 -7.47
N ALA A 83 13.06 -13.55 -7.26
CA ALA A 83 12.19 -14.60 -6.77
C ALA A 83 11.08 -14.93 -7.77
N SER A 84 10.24 -15.93 -7.44
CA SER A 84 9.04 -16.31 -8.19
C SER A 84 7.79 -15.84 -7.45
N THR A 85 6.74 -15.49 -8.19
CA THR A 85 5.42 -15.19 -7.62
C THR A 85 4.64 -16.43 -7.21
N GLN A 86 5.05 -17.61 -7.65
CA GLN A 86 4.30 -18.87 -7.53
C GLN A 86 3.80 -19.16 -6.11
N ARG A 87 4.61 -18.92 -5.08
CA ARG A 87 4.22 -19.13 -3.68
C ARG A 87 3.04 -18.24 -3.30
N TRP A 88 3.02 -17.02 -3.77
CA TRP A 88 2.00 -16.02 -3.44
C TRP A 88 0.72 -16.25 -4.23
N ASP A 89 0.83 -16.68 -5.48
CA ASP A 89 -0.30 -17.13 -6.29
C ASP A 89 -0.98 -18.34 -5.63
N GLN A 90 -0.22 -19.33 -5.18
CA GLN A 90 -0.72 -20.49 -4.44
C GLN A 90 -1.37 -20.10 -3.10
N GLN A 91 -0.83 -19.11 -2.40
CA GLN A 91 -1.42 -18.62 -1.15
C GLN A 91 -2.79 -17.98 -1.38
N ARG A 92 -2.92 -17.11 -2.40
CA ARG A 92 -4.22 -16.51 -2.75
C ARG A 92 -5.24 -17.58 -3.15
N GLU A 93 -4.83 -18.52 -4.00
CA GLU A 93 -5.67 -19.64 -4.40
C GLU A 93 -6.09 -20.49 -3.21
N GLY A 94 -5.16 -20.75 -2.26
CA GLY A 94 -5.43 -21.45 -1.02
C GLY A 94 -6.45 -20.72 -0.14
N TYR A 95 -6.34 -19.39 -0.01
CA TYR A 95 -7.34 -18.60 0.71
C TYR A 95 -8.72 -18.65 0.04
N ALA A 96 -8.76 -18.41 -1.27
CA ALA A 96 -10.01 -18.43 -2.02
C ALA A 96 -10.70 -19.80 -2.00
N SER A 97 -9.95 -20.91 -2.02
CA SER A 97 -10.48 -22.27 -2.05
C SER A 97 -10.75 -22.89 -0.68
N SER A 98 -10.37 -22.23 0.41
CA SER A 98 -10.72 -22.69 1.76
C SER A 98 -12.23 -22.61 2.00
N PRO A 99 -12.80 -23.38 2.96
CA PRO A 99 -14.21 -23.28 3.31
C PRO A 99 -14.65 -21.85 3.63
N GLU A 100 -13.81 -21.09 4.34
CA GLU A 100 -14.03 -19.70 4.70
C GLU A 100 -13.98 -18.79 3.47
N GLY A 101 -13.08 -19.08 2.53
CA GLY A 101 -12.97 -18.37 1.26
C GLY A 101 -14.19 -18.61 0.37
N VAL A 102 -14.64 -19.84 0.26
CA VAL A 102 -15.89 -20.18 -0.46
C VAL A 102 -17.08 -19.46 0.18
N SER A 103 -17.14 -19.40 1.51
CA SER A 103 -18.19 -18.65 2.21
C SER A 103 -18.15 -17.16 1.94
N ALA A 104 -16.95 -16.57 1.79
CA ALA A 104 -16.77 -15.14 1.59
C ALA A 104 -16.96 -14.69 0.13
N TRP A 105 -16.44 -15.47 -0.85
CA TRP A 105 -16.41 -15.10 -2.28
C TRP A 105 -17.29 -15.95 -3.18
N GLY A 106 -17.87 -17.04 -2.69
CA GLY A 106 -18.66 -18.02 -3.46
C GLY A 106 -17.79 -19.07 -4.17
N ASP A 107 -18.45 -20.05 -4.79
CA ASP A 107 -17.79 -21.18 -5.48
C ASP A 107 -17.28 -20.82 -6.89
N GLU A 108 -18.04 -20.01 -7.62
CA GLU A 108 -17.70 -19.58 -8.99
C GLU A 108 -16.83 -18.31 -8.95
N ARG A 109 -15.57 -18.46 -8.62
CA ARG A 109 -14.63 -17.36 -8.48
C ARG A 109 -13.41 -17.50 -9.39
N LEU A 110 -12.94 -16.38 -9.89
CA LEU A 110 -11.68 -16.30 -10.61
C LEU A 110 -10.61 -15.70 -9.68
N VAL A 111 -9.56 -16.47 -9.40
CA VAL A 111 -8.35 -16.00 -8.74
C VAL A 111 -7.34 -15.63 -9.81
N PRO A 112 -7.01 -14.35 -10.00
CA PRO A 112 -6.02 -13.95 -10.98
C PRO A 112 -4.63 -14.49 -10.61
N VAL A 113 -3.93 -15.09 -11.57
CA VAL A 113 -2.57 -15.63 -11.42
C VAL A 113 -1.60 -14.70 -12.14
N ALA A 114 -0.44 -14.44 -11.54
CA ALA A 114 0.56 -13.55 -12.10
C ALA A 114 1.23 -14.07 -13.37
N GLY A 115 1.17 -15.37 -13.62
CA GLY A 115 1.88 -16.00 -14.74
C GLY A 115 3.41 -15.86 -14.61
N ASP A 116 4.12 -16.07 -15.72
CA ASP A 116 5.59 -16.01 -15.76
C ASP A 116 6.14 -14.57 -15.76
N GLY A 117 5.28 -13.58 -15.63
CA GLY A 117 5.60 -12.15 -15.75
C GLY A 117 5.80 -11.69 -17.19
N ASN A 118 5.88 -10.40 -17.39
CA ASN A 118 6.13 -9.81 -18.71
C ASN A 118 7.44 -9.00 -18.67
N SER A 119 8.53 -9.59 -19.18
CA SER A 119 9.87 -8.98 -19.16
C SER A 119 9.93 -7.63 -19.87
N SER A 120 9.14 -7.42 -20.93
CA SER A 120 9.12 -6.13 -21.64
C SER A 120 8.48 -5.01 -20.81
N ILE A 121 7.51 -5.33 -19.96
CA ILE A 121 6.95 -4.38 -18.99
C ILE A 121 8.02 -4.08 -17.94
N ASP A 122 8.63 -5.11 -17.37
CA ASP A 122 9.63 -4.98 -16.31
C ASP A 122 10.88 -4.19 -16.77
N GLU A 123 11.31 -4.35 -18.03
CA GLU A 123 12.42 -3.58 -18.60
C GLU A 123 12.07 -2.09 -18.79
N ALA A 124 10.81 -1.78 -19.13
CA ALA A 124 10.38 -0.42 -19.40
C ALA A 124 9.89 0.32 -18.12
N VAL A 125 9.61 -0.40 -17.03
CA VAL A 125 8.91 0.16 -15.87
C VAL A 125 9.69 1.30 -15.22
N ALA A 126 10.98 1.11 -14.98
CA ALA A 126 11.81 2.12 -14.30
C ALA A 126 11.77 3.49 -14.99
N LYS A 127 11.85 3.53 -16.33
CA LYS A 127 11.76 4.77 -17.11
C LYS A 127 10.39 5.46 -16.97
N LYS A 128 9.32 4.69 -16.90
CA LYS A 128 7.96 5.23 -16.74
C LYS A 128 7.77 5.81 -15.33
N LEU A 129 8.24 5.09 -14.31
CA LEU A 129 8.19 5.56 -12.93
C LEU A 129 9.04 6.80 -12.70
N PHE A 130 10.22 6.87 -13.33
CA PHE A 130 11.07 8.06 -13.27
C PHE A 130 10.41 9.30 -13.86
N ARG A 131 9.67 9.14 -14.97
CA ARG A 131 8.86 10.23 -15.53
C ARG A 131 7.81 10.71 -14.53
N ASP A 132 7.07 9.80 -13.88
CA ASP A 132 6.07 10.18 -12.90
C ASP A 132 6.68 10.93 -11.71
N VAL A 133 7.88 10.52 -11.24
CA VAL A 133 8.62 11.24 -10.19
C VAL A 133 9.00 12.64 -10.65
N THR A 134 9.51 12.80 -11.87
CA THR A 134 9.92 14.12 -12.42
C THR A 134 8.72 15.04 -12.60
N ASP A 135 7.60 14.50 -13.08
CA ASP A 135 6.36 15.26 -13.26
C ASP A 135 5.77 15.71 -11.90
N ALA A 136 5.75 14.81 -10.92
CA ALA A 136 5.27 15.12 -9.57
C ALA A 136 6.16 16.15 -8.85
N ALA A 137 7.50 16.04 -8.98
CA ALA A 137 8.44 16.98 -8.41
C ALA A 137 8.32 18.36 -9.09
N SER A 138 8.09 18.43 -10.39
CA SER A 138 7.86 19.68 -11.11
C SER A 138 6.62 20.42 -10.61
N VAL A 139 5.55 19.70 -10.29
CA VAL A 139 4.34 20.29 -9.68
C VAL A 139 4.62 20.73 -8.24
N ALA A 140 5.41 19.98 -7.48
CA ALA A 140 5.82 20.36 -6.13
C ALA A 140 6.61 21.68 -6.15
N ALA A 141 7.52 21.87 -7.10
CA ALA A 141 8.30 23.09 -7.26
C ALA A 141 7.46 24.37 -7.45
N VAL A 142 6.32 24.25 -8.14
CA VAL A 142 5.41 25.38 -8.37
C VAL A 142 4.62 25.74 -7.09
N ARG A 143 4.40 24.77 -6.21
CA ARG A 143 3.51 24.90 -5.04
C ARG A 143 4.23 25.17 -3.71
N SER A 144 5.49 24.78 -3.60
CA SER A 144 6.29 24.93 -2.38
C SER A 144 7.78 25.12 -2.71
N ALA A 145 8.56 25.53 -1.70
CA ALA A 145 10.02 25.61 -1.83
C ALA A 145 10.67 24.21 -1.95
N SER A 146 9.97 23.13 -1.63
CA SER A 146 10.42 21.76 -1.86
C SER A 146 10.05 21.32 -3.27
N GLN A 147 11.03 20.89 -4.03
CA GLN A 147 10.88 20.32 -5.36
C GLN A 147 10.75 18.80 -5.32
N LYS A 148 10.37 18.23 -4.17
CA LYS A 148 10.42 16.80 -3.91
C LYS A 148 9.04 16.21 -3.67
N VAL A 149 8.90 14.93 -4.01
CA VAL A 149 7.67 14.13 -3.85
C VAL A 149 7.88 13.07 -2.77
N THR A 150 6.84 12.76 -2.01
CA THR A 150 6.82 11.61 -1.10
C THR A 150 6.30 10.37 -1.83
N ILE A 151 7.01 9.25 -1.76
CA ILE A 151 6.51 7.95 -2.23
C ILE A 151 5.90 7.22 -1.04
N VAL A 152 4.67 6.77 -1.18
CA VAL A 152 3.97 5.92 -0.21
C VAL A 152 3.89 4.53 -0.80
N ALA A 153 4.65 3.58 -0.23
CA ALA A 153 4.75 2.20 -0.69
C ALA A 153 3.98 1.28 0.25
N ILE A 154 2.91 0.68 -0.24
CA ILE A 154 2.04 -0.20 0.53
C ILE A 154 1.99 -1.63 -0.03
N GLY A 155 2.65 -1.89 -1.16
CA GLY A 155 2.93 -3.20 -1.73
C GLY A 155 4.41 -3.59 -1.69
N PRO A 156 4.81 -4.68 -2.37
CA PRO A 156 6.21 -5.07 -2.55
C PRO A 156 7.06 -3.98 -3.18
N LEU A 157 8.29 -3.79 -2.70
CA LEU A 157 9.14 -2.64 -3.03
C LEU A 157 9.84 -2.72 -4.40
N THR A 158 9.43 -3.66 -5.26
CA THR A 158 10.08 -3.96 -6.55
C THR A 158 10.11 -2.78 -7.50
N ASN A 159 9.03 -2.01 -7.59
CA ASN A 159 8.96 -0.81 -8.42
C ASN A 159 10.01 0.21 -8.01
N ILE A 160 10.06 0.51 -6.72
CA ILE A 160 10.99 1.50 -6.15
C ILE A 160 12.43 1.02 -6.32
N ALA A 161 12.71 -0.26 -6.07
CA ALA A 161 14.05 -0.83 -6.27
C ALA A 161 14.52 -0.75 -7.73
N ARG A 162 13.64 -1.05 -8.70
CA ARG A 162 13.95 -0.88 -10.13
C ARG A 162 14.21 0.58 -10.49
N LEU A 163 13.37 1.50 -9.99
CA LEU A 163 13.55 2.93 -10.18
C LEU A 163 14.90 3.40 -9.66
N LEU A 164 15.24 3.08 -8.40
CA LEU A 164 16.48 3.51 -7.75
C LEU A 164 17.72 2.92 -8.39
N THR A 165 17.61 1.71 -8.95
CA THR A 165 18.73 1.04 -9.63
C THR A 165 18.98 1.63 -11.02
N ALA A 166 17.92 1.89 -11.78
CA ALA A 166 18.04 2.38 -13.15
C ALA A 166 18.22 3.92 -13.23
N HIS A 167 17.67 4.63 -12.27
CA HIS A 167 17.64 6.09 -12.19
C HIS A 167 18.05 6.58 -10.79
N PRO A 168 19.33 6.39 -10.37
CA PRO A 168 19.78 6.80 -9.05
C PRO A 168 19.64 8.31 -8.78
N GLU A 169 19.58 9.12 -9.83
CA GLU A 169 19.34 10.57 -9.79
C GLU A 169 17.96 10.92 -9.22
N CYS A 170 16.97 9.99 -9.23
CA CYS A 170 15.66 10.25 -8.67
C CYS A 170 15.69 10.51 -7.15
N ARG A 171 16.77 10.14 -6.44
CA ARG A 171 16.97 10.44 -5.02
C ARG A 171 16.91 11.94 -4.71
N GLU A 172 17.30 12.76 -5.68
CA GLU A 172 17.23 14.23 -5.55
C GLU A 172 15.80 14.77 -5.66
N LEU A 173 14.90 13.99 -6.23
CA LEU A 173 13.51 14.35 -6.47
C LEU A 173 12.53 13.77 -5.42
N VAL A 174 12.99 12.80 -4.61
CA VAL A 174 12.17 12.14 -3.58
C VAL A 174 12.55 12.68 -2.20
N GLU A 175 11.56 13.23 -1.49
CA GLU A 175 11.71 13.74 -0.12
C GLU A 175 11.89 12.62 0.88
N GLN A 176 11.03 11.61 0.80
CA GLN A 176 11.04 10.43 1.65
C GLN A 176 10.25 9.28 1.00
N ILE A 177 10.48 8.09 1.49
CA ILE A 177 9.63 6.92 1.25
C ILE A 177 8.95 6.56 2.57
N VAL A 178 7.62 6.52 2.58
CA VAL A 178 6.84 5.99 3.70
C VAL A 178 6.32 4.63 3.27
N LEU A 179 6.72 3.58 3.95
CA LEU A 179 6.41 2.22 3.54
C LEU A 179 5.69 1.42 4.63
N MET A 180 4.74 0.57 4.22
CA MET A 180 4.20 -0.49 5.04
C MET A 180 5.00 -1.77 4.77
N GLY A 181 5.64 -2.30 5.79
CA GLY A 181 6.40 -3.54 5.65
C GLY A 181 7.38 -3.78 6.78
N GLY A 182 7.86 -5.01 6.81
CA GLY A 182 8.78 -5.47 7.84
C GLY A 182 8.10 -5.82 9.16
N CYS A 183 8.85 -6.49 10.00
CA CYS A 183 8.38 -7.02 11.27
C CYS A 183 9.56 -7.25 12.21
N PHE A 184 9.48 -6.79 13.46
CA PHE A 184 10.53 -6.96 14.48
C PHE A 184 10.19 -8.03 15.53
N GLY A 185 8.94 -8.06 15.99
CA GLY A 185 8.53 -8.72 17.24
C GLY A 185 7.86 -10.08 17.09
N PHE A 186 7.64 -10.61 15.88
CA PHE A 186 6.89 -11.87 15.67
C PHE A 186 7.78 -13.06 15.34
N GLY A 187 8.92 -13.22 16.02
CA GLY A 187 9.81 -14.36 15.85
C GLY A 187 10.40 -14.45 14.43
N ASP A 188 10.15 -15.58 13.74
CA ASP A 188 10.64 -15.81 12.38
C ASP A 188 9.68 -15.31 11.29
N LEU A 189 8.58 -14.65 11.66
CA LEU A 189 7.66 -14.07 10.70
C LEU A 189 8.38 -13.00 9.88
N VAL A 190 8.25 -13.09 8.57
CA VAL A 190 8.62 -12.03 7.63
C VAL A 190 7.34 -11.44 7.07
N ASP A 191 7.26 -10.11 7.06
CA ASP A 191 6.15 -9.41 6.44
C ASP A 191 6.03 -9.74 4.96
N THR A 192 4.81 -9.80 4.42
CA THR A 192 4.56 -10.25 3.06
C THR A 192 5.22 -9.34 2.02
N ASN A 193 5.14 -8.02 2.18
CA ASN A 193 5.71 -7.06 1.22
C ASN A 193 7.23 -7.23 1.07
N PHE A 194 7.92 -7.54 2.17
CA PHE A 194 9.37 -7.80 2.14
C PHE A 194 9.69 -9.23 1.71
N ALA A 195 8.88 -10.22 2.14
CA ALA A 195 9.11 -11.63 1.79
C ALA A 195 8.86 -11.93 0.30
N VAL A 196 8.01 -11.15 -0.35
CA VAL A 196 7.72 -11.28 -1.80
C VAL A 196 8.92 -10.88 -2.65
N ASP A 197 9.65 -9.83 -2.25
CA ASP A 197 10.88 -9.41 -2.92
C ASP A 197 11.92 -8.90 -1.89
N PRO A 198 12.62 -9.80 -1.18
CA PRO A 198 13.63 -9.42 -0.19
C PRO A 198 14.74 -8.54 -0.78
N LYS A 199 15.11 -8.80 -2.03
CA LYS A 199 16.15 -8.02 -2.71
C LYS A 199 15.72 -6.58 -2.95
N ALA A 200 14.47 -6.36 -3.31
CA ALA A 200 13.93 -5.01 -3.46
C ALA A 200 13.90 -4.26 -2.12
N ALA A 201 13.49 -4.95 -1.04
CA ALA A 201 13.52 -4.36 0.30
C ALA A 201 14.94 -3.93 0.71
N GLN A 202 15.96 -4.76 0.48
CA GLN A 202 17.36 -4.40 0.72
C GLN A 202 17.78 -3.15 -0.07
N ILE A 203 17.51 -3.10 -1.38
CA ILE A 203 17.87 -1.96 -2.23
C ILE A 203 17.24 -0.66 -1.73
N VAL A 204 15.97 -0.70 -1.31
CA VAL A 204 15.28 0.47 -0.79
C VAL A 204 15.86 0.90 0.56
N PHE A 205 16.15 -0.05 1.44
CA PHE A 205 16.80 0.25 2.72
C PHE A 205 18.22 0.81 2.53
N ASP A 206 18.97 0.34 1.55
CA ASP A 206 20.32 0.83 1.22
C ASP A 206 20.30 2.17 0.46
N SER A 207 19.12 2.63 0.02
CA SER A 207 18.99 3.92 -0.68
C SER A 207 19.30 5.11 0.25
N ALA A 208 19.75 6.24 -0.27
CA ALA A 208 20.01 7.43 0.56
C ALA A 208 18.73 8.25 0.88
N ILE A 209 17.56 7.80 0.47
CA ILE A 209 16.28 8.50 0.68
C ILE A 209 15.81 8.30 2.12
N PRO A 210 15.35 9.32 2.86
CA PRO A 210 14.76 9.15 4.18
C PRO A 210 13.63 8.12 4.17
N LEU A 211 13.63 7.19 5.15
CA LEU A 211 12.63 6.14 5.27
C LEU A 211 11.78 6.33 6.53
N THR A 212 10.47 6.25 6.35
CA THR A 212 9.52 6.01 7.44
C THR A 212 8.93 4.61 7.25
N VAL A 213 9.17 3.74 8.23
CA VAL A 213 8.73 2.34 8.20
C VAL A 213 7.53 2.17 9.10
N VAL A 214 6.46 1.60 8.56
CA VAL A 214 5.26 1.20 9.29
C VAL A 214 5.24 -0.33 9.36
N PRO A 215 5.82 -0.93 10.45
CA PRO A 215 5.99 -2.36 10.52
C PRO A 215 4.69 -3.07 10.92
N LEU A 216 4.65 -4.38 10.65
CA LEU A 216 3.55 -5.25 11.02
C LEU A 216 3.25 -5.23 12.53
N ASP A 217 4.29 -4.99 13.35
CA ASP A 217 4.16 -4.82 14.81
C ASP A 217 3.15 -3.73 15.17
N THR A 218 3.18 -2.63 14.46
CA THR A 218 2.25 -1.50 14.66
C THR A 218 0.92 -1.74 13.96
N THR A 219 0.95 -2.19 12.71
CA THR A 219 -0.28 -2.31 11.94
C THR A 219 -1.22 -3.41 12.45
N ARG A 220 -0.70 -4.43 13.13
CA ARG A 220 -1.54 -5.44 13.82
C ARG A 220 -2.24 -4.92 15.09
N THR A 221 -1.94 -3.72 15.54
CA THR A 221 -2.71 -3.06 16.59
C THR A 221 -3.93 -2.31 16.05
N THR A 222 -3.98 -2.07 14.73
CA THR A 222 -5.15 -1.48 14.07
C THR A 222 -6.12 -2.58 13.68
N HIS A 223 -7.39 -2.39 14.00
CA HIS A 223 -8.43 -3.30 13.56
C HIS A 223 -9.73 -2.56 13.29
N MET A 224 -10.47 -3.04 12.32
CA MET A 224 -11.79 -2.55 11.94
C MET A 224 -12.78 -3.69 12.08
N SER A 225 -13.63 -3.64 13.11
CA SER A 225 -14.71 -4.62 13.31
C SER A 225 -15.79 -4.45 12.24
N GLN A 226 -16.63 -5.48 12.07
CA GLN A 226 -17.81 -5.41 11.20
C GLN A 226 -18.72 -4.23 11.60
N GLU A 227 -18.97 -4.04 12.88
CA GLU A 227 -19.83 -2.96 13.39
C GLU A 227 -19.23 -1.58 13.04
N ARG A 228 -17.91 -1.41 13.21
CA ARG A 228 -17.22 -0.15 12.89
C ARG A 228 -17.25 0.13 11.39
N TRP A 229 -17.06 -0.89 10.58
CA TRP A 229 -17.16 -0.79 9.12
C TRP A 229 -18.56 -0.34 8.67
N GLU A 230 -19.62 -0.95 9.23
CA GLU A 230 -21.01 -0.56 8.94
C GLU A 230 -21.30 0.90 9.34
N CYS A 231 -20.71 1.37 10.44
CA CYS A 231 -20.82 2.79 10.83
C CYS A 231 -20.15 3.71 9.80
N ILE A 232 -18.95 3.34 9.31
CA ILE A 232 -18.22 4.09 8.27
C ILE A 232 -19.05 4.14 6.97
N LEU A 233 -19.60 3.00 6.54
CA LEU A 233 -20.44 2.92 5.34
C LEU A 233 -21.71 3.76 5.46
N LYS A 234 -22.36 3.77 6.63
CA LYS A 234 -23.54 4.62 6.88
C LYS A 234 -23.23 6.12 6.83
N ALA A 235 -21.99 6.51 7.13
CA ALA A 235 -21.55 7.90 7.01
C ALA A 235 -21.28 8.32 5.58
N CYS A 236 -21.13 7.37 4.64
CA CYS A 236 -20.94 7.66 3.22
C CYS A 236 -22.24 8.16 2.59
N THR A 237 -22.22 9.39 2.07
CA THR A 237 -23.40 9.99 1.40
C THR A 237 -23.49 9.62 -0.07
N ASP A 238 -22.39 9.21 -0.67
CA ASP A 238 -22.29 8.72 -2.04
C ASP A 238 -22.68 7.24 -2.08
N LYS A 239 -23.82 6.93 -2.69
CA LYS A 239 -24.38 5.56 -2.72
C LYS A 239 -23.57 4.62 -3.62
N ASP A 240 -23.03 5.13 -4.71
CA ASP A 240 -22.25 4.33 -5.65
C ASP A 240 -20.91 3.95 -5.02
N LEU A 241 -20.25 4.90 -4.36
CA LEU A 241 -19.06 4.62 -3.57
C LEU A 241 -19.35 3.64 -2.42
N ALA A 242 -20.44 3.82 -1.68
CA ALA A 242 -20.78 2.93 -0.58
C ALA A 242 -21.03 1.50 -1.06
N GLU A 243 -21.65 1.33 -2.23
CA GLU A 243 -21.88 0.02 -2.83
C GLU A 243 -20.57 -0.61 -3.31
N ALA A 244 -19.71 0.15 -4.01
CA ALA A 244 -18.39 -0.32 -4.40
C ALA A 244 -17.54 -0.77 -3.19
N LEU A 245 -17.53 0.03 -2.13
CA LEU A 245 -16.82 -0.31 -0.89
C LEU A 245 -17.36 -1.59 -0.24
N ARG A 246 -18.67 -1.84 -0.26
CA ARG A 246 -19.22 -3.12 0.22
C ARG A 246 -18.72 -4.30 -0.60
N GLN A 247 -18.74 -4.17 -1.92
CA GLN A 247 -18.28 -5.23 -2.83
C GLN A 247 -16.79 -5.53 -2.65
N TRP A 248 -15.98 -4.51 -2.40
CA TRP A 248 -14.53 -4.68 -2.24
C TRP A 248 -14.13 -5.21 -0.86
N ILE A 249 -14.72 -4.68 0.20
CA ILE A 249 -14.22 -4.88 1.57
C ILE A 249 -14.93 -6.05 2.29
N ASN A 250 -16.26 -6.21 2.12
CA ASN A 250 -17.01 -7.18 2.90
C ASN A 250 -16.53 -8.63 2.74
N PRO A 251 -16.16 -9.12 1.53
CA PRO A 251 -15.69 -10.50 1.40
C PRO A 251 -14.41 -10.76 2.20
N TRP A 252 -13.44 -9.86 2.12
CA TRP A 252 -12.20 -9.98 2.89
C TRP A 252 -12.44 -9.83 4.40
N LEU A 253 -13.29 -8.89 4.81
CA LEU A 253 -13.64 -8.70 6.21
C LEU A 253 -14.21 -9.99 6.79
N ALA A 254 -15.18 -10.62 6.11
CA ALA A 254 -15.80 -11.88 6.50
C ALA A 254 -14.78 -13.04 6.56
N PHE A 255 -13.88 -13.14 5.57
CA PHE A 255 -12.81 -14.12 5.56
C PHE A 255 -11.80 -13.88 6.69
N SER A 256 -11.37 -12.65 6.90
CA SER A 256 -10.40 -12.29 7.93
C SER A 256 -10.93 -12.60 9.33
N GLN A 257 -12.18 -12.27 9.62
CA GLN A 257 -12.83 -12.52 10.91
C GLN A 257 -12.89 -14.01 11.25
N GLN A 258 -12.98 -14.88 10.25
CA GLN A 258 -13.03 -16.34 10.46
C GLN A 258 -11.65 -16.98 10.56
N THR A 259 -10.63 -16.39 9.92
CA THR A 259 -9.32 -17.05 9.73
C THR A 259 -8.17 -16.40 10.52
N ARG A 260 -8.39 -15.22 11.09
CA ARG A 260 -7.37 -14.43 11.79
C ARG A 260 -7.77 -14.12 13.23
N PRO A 261 -6.83 -13.95 14.16
CA PRO A 261 -7.11 -13.62 15.56
C PRO A 261 -7.43 -12.11 15.71
N VAL A 262 -8.43 -11.64 14.96
CA VAL A 262 -8.90 -10.24 14.99
C VAL A 262 -10.41 -10.20 14.80
N ASP A 263 -11.09 -9.36 15.55
CA ASP A 263 -12.50 -9.08 15.30
C ASP A 263 -12.64 -8.12 14.12
N GLY A 264 -12.88 -8.67 12.94
CA GLY A 264 -12.92 -7.94 11.68
C GLY A 264 -11.67 -8.12 10.83
N MET A 265 -11.00 -7.02 10.45
CA MET A 265 -9.76 -7.03 9.68
C MET A 265 -8.74 -6.03 10.22
N TRP A 266 -7.47 -6.31 9.99
CA TRP A 266 -6.43 -5.30 10.18
C TRP A 266 -6.45 -4.29 9.03
N VAL A 267 -6.11 -3.04 9.35
CA VAL A 267 -6.01 -1.94 8.39
C VAL A 267 -4.54 -1.51 8.35
N HIS A 268 -3.72 -2.23 7.58
CA HIS A 268 -2.26 -2.06 7.58
C HIS A 268 -1.84 -0.79 6.84
N ASP A 269 -2.25 -0.65 5.59
CA ASP A 269 -1.73 0.30 4.62
C ASP A 269 -2.12 1.74 4.91
N LEU A 270 -3.32 1.94 5.43
CA LEU A 270 -3.82 3.27 5.77
C LEU A 270 -2.94 3.99 6.80
N VAL A 271 -2.23 3.24 7.66
CA VAL A 271 -1.34 3.82 8.69
C VAL A 271 -0.23 4.67 8.08
N THR A 272 0.26 4.33 6.88
CA THR A 272 1.29 5.10 6.16
C THR A 272 0.82 6.54 5.85
N LEU A 273 -0.38 6.65 5.30
CA LEU A 273 -0.99 7.93 4.93
C LEU A 273 -1.49 8.70 6.17
N PHE A 274 -1.96 7.95 7.17
CA PHE A 274 -2.38 8.54 8.45
C PHE A 274 -1.20 9.16 9.19
N ALA A 275 -0.03 8.54 9.19
CA ALA A 275 1.19 9.09 9.76
C ALA A 275 1.59 10.42 9.09
N LEU A 276 1.42 10.55 7.78
CA LEU A 276 1.67 11.80 7.05
C LEU A 276 0.67 12.91 7.37
N THR A 277 -0.59 12.55 7.57
CA THR A 277 -1.68 13.53 7.71
C THR A 277 -2.03 13.87 9.16
N ASN A 278 -1.75 12.96 10.08
CA ASN A 278 -2.09 13.04 11.51
C ASN A 278 -0.89 12.64 12.42
N PRO A 279 0.29 13.29 12.27
CA PRO A 279 1.51 12.87 12.97
C PRO A 279 1.43 12.90 14.50
N LYS A 280 0.44 13.61 15.06
CA LYS A 280 0.21 13.66 16.51
C LYS A 280 -0.50 12.43 17.07
N LEU A 281 -1.08 11.59 16.20
CA LEU A 281 -1.82 10.38 16.57
C LEU A 281 -1.03 9.10 16.27
N VAL A 282 0.27 9.25 15.96
CA VAL A 282 1.23 8.15 15.81
C VAL A 282 2.44 8.43 16.70
N THR A 283 3.07 7.38 17.18
CA THR A 283 4.39 7.45 17.83
C THR A 283 5.43 6.96 16.85
N VAL A 284 6.50 7.73 16.70
CA VAL A 284 7.62 7.43 15.81
C VAL A 284 8.91 7.45 16.61
N GLU A 285 9.79 6.49 16.37
CA GLU A 285 11.14 6.45 16.91
C GLU A 285 12.16 6.29 15.78
N ASP A 286 13.34 6.87 15.94
CA ASP A 286 14.45 6.64 15.05
C ASP A 286 15.20 5.38 15.45
N ALA A 287 15.44 4.47 14.50
CA ALA A 287 16.14 3.23 14.73
C ALA A 287 17.10 2.88 13.59
N LEU A 288 18.23 2.26 13.93
CA LEU A 288 19.13 1.67 12.94
C LEU A 288 18.57 0.31 12.52
N CYS A 289 18.19 0.18 11.26
CA CYS A 289 17.51 -0.98 10.70
C CYS A 289 18.24 -1.55 9.48
N ALA A 290 18.15 -2.85 9.30
CA ALA A 290 18.61 -3.56 8.11
C ALA A 290 17.61 -4.67 7.72
N VAL A 291 17.61 -5.06 6.45
CA VAL A 291 16.82 -6.16 5.92
C VAL A 291 17.77 -7.27 5.48
N ASP A 292 17.56 -8.49 5.95
CA ASP A 292 18.38 -9.65 5.57
C ASP A 292 17.97 -10.25 4.21
N GLU A 293 18.67 -11.31 3.80
CA GLU A 293 18.43 -12.01 2.52
C GLU A 293 17.05 -12.70 2.45
N ALA A 294 16.43 -12.97 3.59
CA ALA A 294 15.09 -13.53 3.66
C ALA A 294 13.99 -12.47 3.71
N GLY A 295 14.34 -11.18 3.77
CA GLY A 295 13.41 -10.07 3.90
C GLY A 295 13.06 -9.72 5.35
N LYS A 296 13.76 -10.28 6.34
CA LYS A 296 13.51 -9.97 7.74
C LYS A 296 14.06 -8.59 8.11
N LEU A 297 13.20 -7.75 8.66
CA LEU A 297 13.58 -6.45 9.20
C LEU A 297 14.19 -6.64 10.60
N MET A 298 15.36 -6.04 10.82
CA MET A 298 16.11 -6.17 12.09
C MET A 298 16.63 -4.81 12.55
N ARG A 299 16.74 -4.64 13.87
CA ARG A 299 17.53 -3.54 14.48
C ARG A 299 19.00 -3.96 14.50
N ARG A 300 19.87 -3.17 13.88
CA ARG A 300 21.30 -3.46 13.78
C ARG A 300 22.10 -2.19 13.92
N SER A 301 23.21 -2.25 14.68
CA SER A 301 24.09 -1.09 14.91
C SER A 301 24.80 -0.58 13.64
N ASP A 302 24.97 -1.44 12.64
CA ASP A 302 25.52 -1.13 11.33
C ASP A 302 24.42 -0.92 10.28
N GLY A 303 23.14 -0.89 10.70
CA GLY A 303 21.99 -0.64 9.87
C GLY A 303 21.87 0.84 9.49
N ARG A 304 20.86 1.11 8.69
CA ARG A 304 20.49 2.45 8.28
C ARG A 304 19.51 3.09 9.25
N LEU A 305 19.65 4.39 9.46
CA LEU A 305 18.68 5.18 10.23
C LEU A 305 17.36 5.26 9.45
N ALA A 306 16.28 4.85 10.11
CA ALA A 306 14.90 4.95 9.64
C ALA A 306 14.00 5.43 10.77
N SER A 307 12.98 6.19 10.44
CA SER A 307 11.89 6.54 11.37
C SER A 307 10.90 5.39 11.39
N VAL A 308 10.69 4.76 12.54
CA VAL A 308 9.81 3.59 12.71
C VAL A 308 8.55 4.02 13.45
N VAL A 309 7.39 3.79 12.86
CA VAL A 309 6.11 3.99 13.55
C VAL A 309 5.92 2.85 14.54
N THR A 310 5.81 3.17 15.82
CA THR A 310 5.74 2.18 16.92
C THR A 310 4.37 2.09 17.57
N ALA A 311 3.53 3.11 17.40
CA ALA A 311 2.14 3.09 17.86
C ALA A 311 1.26 4.00 16.98
N VAL A 312 -0.02 3.68 16.94
CA VAL A 312 -1.06 4.45 16.24
C VAL A 312 -2.34 4.47 17.06
N ASP A 313 -3.02 5.61 17.09
CA ASP A 313 -4.37 5.73 17.63
C ASP A 313 -5.38 5.12 16.64
N ASN A 314 -5.86 3.91 16.93
CA ASN A 314 -6.79 3.18 16.06
C ASN A 314 -8.12 3.91 15.86
N GLU A 315 -8.69 4.48 16.92
CA GLU A 315 -9.96 5.25 16.81
C GLU A 315 -9.76 6.53 16.00
N GLY A 316 -8.64 7.22 16.19
CA GLY A 316 -8.25 8.36 15.37
C GLY A 316 -8.08 7.99 13.90
N LEU A 317 -7.47 6.84 13.60
CA LEU A 317 -7.27 6.28 12.26
C LEU A 317 -8.62 6.03 11.57
N LEU A 318 -9.50 5.25 12.21
CA LEU A 318 -10.82 4.90 11.66
C LEU A 318 -11.74 6.12 11.55
N GLY A 319 -11.65 7.06 12.52
CA GLY A 319 -12.37 8.32 12.44
C GLY A 319 -11.90 9.22 11.29
N ALA A 320 -10.60 9.21 10.96
CA ALA A 320 -10.08 9.93 9.79
C ALA A 320 -10.56 9.27 8.48
N LEU A 321 -10.56 7.94 8.40
CA LEU A 321 -11.12 7.20 7.27
C LEU A 321 -12.61 7.53 7.07
N GLU A 322 -13.41 7.50 8.15
CA GLU A 322 -14.83 7.85 8.10
C GLU A 322 -15.06 9.26 7.53
N ARG A 323 -14.30 10.25 8.01
CA ARG A 323 -14.42 11.63 7.50
C ARG A 323 -14.15 11.72 6.01
N VAL A 324 -13.11 11.03 5.53
CA VAL A 324 -12.73 11.00 4.11
C VAL A 324 -13.81 10.31 3.27
N ILE A 325 -14.32 9.16 3.71
CA ILE A 325 -15.40 8.44 3.01
C ILE A 325 -16.69 9.27 2.99
N ALA A 326 -17.02 9.95 4.09
CA ALA A 326 -18.18 10.83 4.17
C ALA A 326 -18.02 12.16 3.41
N GLY A 327 -16.86 12.42 2.78
CA GLY A 327 -16.58 13.70 2.10
C GLY A 327 -16.39 14.89 3.05
N ARG A 328 -16.11 14.64 4.32
CA ARG A 328 -15.89 15.65 5.39
C ARG A 328 -14.38 15.76 5.66
N ASN A 329 -13.70 16.65 4.94
CA ASN A 329 -12.23 16.86 5.05
C ASN A 329 -11.92 18.21 5.70
#